data_a99c121f0ebd5b0995b352aead463692
#
_entry.id   a99c121f0ebd5b0995b352aead463692
#
_cell.length_a   1.000
_cell.length_b   1.000
_cell.length_c   1.000
_cell.angle_alpha   90.00
_cell.angle_beta   90.00
_cell.angle_gamma   90.00
#
_symmetry.space_group_name_H-M   'P 1'
#
loop_
_entity.id
_entity.type
_entity.pdbx_description
1 polymer ?
#
loop_
_entity_poly.entity_id
_entity_poly.type
_entity_poly.pdbx_seq_one_letter_code
_entity_poly.pdbx_strand_id
1 'polypeptide(L)'
;MVIITTIVIVIMVATSAGKTRLKPHYGDGDDDRAYVPPDTGIDNDFLPDPKPLRIVTRNEWLASPPKEELTPLTLPVNKVIIAHTATEGCTTQSMCVFLTGHIQQFHMASDSKNFSDIAYNFLVGGEGNAYEGRGWESQGAHTKGFNRDSICIAFIGTFSSVEPSKAQLSAAQQLIALGVEENKLAKNYRLYGHRQLAPFESPGRALYKILQKWPHWANELSNNHWSDPEDQNSTRQ
;
A
#
# COMPACT_ATOMS: atom_id res chain seq x y z
N MET A 1 -49.06 40.27 0.82
CA MET A 1 -48.34 40.17 -0.46
C MET A 1 -47.49 38.91 -0.39
N VAL A 2 -48.00 37.83 -0.98
CA VAL A 2 -47.33 36.51 -0.90
C VAL A 2 -46.59 36.33 -2.22
N ILE A 3 -45.27 36.15 -2.14
CA ILE A 3 -44.42 35.87 -3.30
C ILE A 3 -44.33 34.34 -3.45
N ILE A 4 -44.94 33.84 -4.52
CA ILE A 4 -44.84 32.42 -4.91
C ILE A 4 -43.61 32.28 -5.79
N THR A 5 -42.58 31.57 -5.28
CA THR A 5 -41.37 31.25 -6.05
C THR A 5 -41.64 29.94 -6.81
N THR A 6 -41.72 30.02 -8.12
CA THR A 6 -41.90 28.88 -9.01
C THR A 6 -40.56 28.16 -9.19
N ILE A 7 -40.48 26.90 -8.75
CA ILE A 7 -39.36 26.03 -9.01
C ILE A 7 -39.53 25.38 -10.38
N VAL A 8 -38.64 25.72 -11.32
CA VAL A 8 -38.57 25.05 -12.63
C VAL A 8 -37.69 23.81 -12.49
N ILE A 9 -38.30 22.64 -12.61
CA ILE A 9 -37.57 21.36 -12.68
C ILE A 9 -37.22 21.13 -14.15
N VAL A 10 -35.89 21.19 -14.45
CA VAL A 10 -35.36 20.78 -15.76
C VAL A 10 -35.10 19.29 -15.73
N ILE A 11 -35.89 18.52 -16.45
CA ILE A 11 -35.68 17.08 -16.67
C ILE A 11 -34.69 16.95 -17.84
N MET A 12 -33.48 16.57 -17.57
CA MET A 12 -32.53 16.14 -18.61
C MET A 12 -32.80 14.69 -19.00
N VAL A 13 -33.28 14.51 -20.22
CA VAL A 13 -33.35 13.19 -20.85
C VAL A 13 -31.98 12.82 -21.39
N ALA A 14 -31.35 11.83 -20.80
CA ALA A 14 -30.07 11.28 -21.30
C ALA A 14 -30.39 10.34 -22.49
N THR A 15 -30.01 10.75 -23.67
CA THR A 15 -29.98 9.89 -24.86
C THR A 15 -28.75 9.00 -24.83
N SER A 16 -29.00 7.68 -24.85
CA SER A 16 -28.00 6.64 -24.98
C SER A 16 -27.30 6.73 -26.34
N ALA A 17 -26.04 7.21 -26.35
CA ALA A 17 -25.18 7.12 -27.53
C ALA A 17 -24.37 5.82 -27.45
N GLY A 18 -24.52 4.94 -28.42
CA GLY A 18 -23.83 3.68 -28.57
C GLY A 18 -22.29 3.86 -28.62
N LYS A 19 -21.58 3.18 -27.75
CA LYS A 19 -20.14 3.10 -27.80
C LYS A 19 -19.69 2.15 -28.92
N THR A 20 -19.23 2.71 -30.02
CA THR A 20 -18.49 1.98 -31.04
C THR A 20 -17.11 1.65 -30.47
N ARG A 21 -16.83 0.36 -30.32
CA ARG A 21 -15.55 -0.17 -29.85
C ARG A 21 -14.53 -0.03 -30.98
N LEU A 22 -13.63 0.95 -30.89
CA LEU A 22 -12.46 1.07 -31.76
C LEU A 22 -11.48 -0.05 -31.41
N LYS A 23 -11.21 -0.94 -32.36
CA LYS A 23 -10.11 -1.92 -32.28
C LYS A 23 -8.79 -1.16 -32.41
N PRO A 24 -7.79 -1.39 -31.57
CA PRO A 24 -6.47 -0.84 -31.80
C PRO A 24 -5.85 -1.50 -33.04
N HIS A 25 -5.35 -0.67 -33.95
CA HIS A 25 -4.58 -1.09 -35.12
C HIS A 25 -3.14 -1.35 -34.65
N TYR A 26 -2.73 -2.62 -34.66
CA TYR A 26 -1.34 -3.01 -34.40
C TYR A 26 -0.53 -2.80 -35.71
N GLY A 27 0.41 -1.86 -35.65
CA GLY A 27 1.44 -1.70 -36.68
C GLY A 27 2.56 -2.71 -36.45
N ASP A 28 2.99 -3.37 -37.52
CA ASP A 28 4.14 -4.28 -37.54
C ASP A 28 5.44 -3.50 -37.29
N GLY A 29 6.25 -3.98 -36.33
CA GLY A 29 7.58 -3.45 -36.07
C GLY A 29 8.19 -3.97 -34.78
N ASP A 30 8.99 -5.02 -34.91
CA ASP A 30 10.14 -5.46 -34.10
C ASP A 30 10.16 -5.42 -32.58
N ASP A 31 10.04 -6.64 -32.03
CA ASP A 31 10.82 -7.25 -30.92
C ASP A 31 10.93 -6.51 -29.57
N ASP A 32 9.77 -6.31 -28.92
CA ASP A 32 9.70 -6.19 -27.46
C ASP A 32 8.71 -7.22 -26.95
N ARG A 33 9.21 -8.40 -26.57
CA ARG A 33 8.41 -9.44 -25.91
C ARG A 33 7.98 -8.94 -24.55
N ALA A 34 6.78 -8.36 -24.51
CA ALA A 34 6.07 -8.20 -23.26
C ALA A 34 6.02 -9.56 -22.55
N TYR A 35 6.45 -9.60 -21.29
CA TYR A 35 6.34 -10.78 -20.43
C TYR A 35 4.86 -11.19 -20.37
N VAL A 36 4.52 -12.28 -21.05
CA VAL A 36 3.25 -12.98 -20.85
C VAL A 36 3.54 -14.03 -19.79
N PRO A 37 2.91 -13.97 -18.62
CA PRO A 37 3.04 -15.03 -17.63
C PRO A 37 2.56 -16.36 -18.26
N PRO A 38 3.19 -17.49 -17.91
CA PRO A 38 2.79 -18.78 -18.47
C PRO A 38 1.30 -19.01 -18.18
N ASP A 39 0.57 -19.35 -19.25
CA ASP A 39 -0.82 -19.77 -19.19
C ASP A 39 -0.94 -20.97 -18.23
N THR A 40 -1.48 -20.75 -17.05
CA THR A 40 -1.63 -21.79 -16.02
C THR A 40 -2.86 -22.64 -16.24
N GLY A 41 -3.54 -22.53 -17.41
CA GLY A 41 -4.65 -23.43 -17.79
C GLY A 41 -5.84 -23.47 -16.80
N ILE A 42 -5.96 -22.46 -15.94
CA ILE A 42 -7.12 -22.29 -15.07
C ILE A 42 -8.05 -21.35 -15.81
N ASP A 43 -9.21 -21.85 -16.21
CA ASP A 43 -10.29 -21.05 -16.80
C ASP A 43 -10.65 -19.91 -15.83
N ASN A 44 -10.09 -18.71 -16.09
CA ASN A 44 -10.34 -17.49 -15.31
C ASN A 44 -11.71 -16.85 -15.62
N ASP A 45 -12.56 -17.50 -16.43
CA ASP A 45 -13.84 -16.96 -16.89
C ASP A 45 -14.91 -16.75 -15.79
N PHE A 46 -14.63 -17.18 -14.55
CA PHE A 46 -15.57 -17.07 -13.42
C PHE A 46 -15.12 -16.21 -12.24
N LEU A 47 -13.93 -15.66 -12.27
CA LEU A 47 -13.53 -14.74 -11.22
C LEU A 47 -13.84 -13.31 -11.65
N PRO A 48 -14.59 -12.54 -10.87
CA PRO A 48 -14.78 -11.13 -11.17
C PRO A 48 -13.41 -10.45 -11.25
N ASP A 49 -13.27 -9.55 -12.22
CA ASP A 49 -12.07 -8.73 -12.36
C ASP A 49 -11.66 -8.17 -10.98
N PRO A 50 -10.36 -8.16 -10.66
CA PRO A 50 -9.93 -7.64 -9.39
C PRO A 50 -10.44 -6.20 -9.24
N LYS A 51 -11.06 -5.90 -8.09
CA LYS A 51 -11.54 -4.54 -7.78
C LYS A 51 -10.40 -3.55 -8.06
N PRO A 52 -10.65 -2.47 -8.84
CA PRO A 52 -9.65 -1.44 -9.06
C PRO A 52 -9.15 -0.87 -7.74
N LEU A 53 -7.85 -0.60 -7.66
CA LEU A 53 -7.27 0.01 -6.47
C LEU A 53 -7.95 1.34 -6.16
N ARG A 54 -8.39 1.49 -4.93
CA ARG A 54 -8.80 2.77 -4.36
C ARG A 54 -7.81 3.12 -3.24
N ILE A 55 -7.23 4.32 -3.32
CA ILE A 55 -6.45 4.90 -2.24
C ILE A 55 -7.35 5.86 -1.48
N VAL A 56 -7.61 5.56 -0.22
CA VAL A 56 -8.33 6.43 0.72
C VAL A 56 -7.30 7.42 1.27
N THR A 57 -7.49 8.68 0.92
CA THR A 57 -6.55 9.76 1.29
C THR A 57 -6.59 10.07 2.78
N ARG A 58 -5.56 10.77 3.28
CA ARG A 58 -5.49 11.24 4.67
C ARG A 58 -6.72 12.04 5.10
N ASN A 59 -7.25 12.89 4.21
CA ASN A 59 -8.46 13.67 4.48
C ASN A 59 -9.70 12.79 4.62
N GLU A 60 -9.83 11.75 3.80
CA GLU A 60 -10.98 10.84 3.83
C GLU A 60 -11.04 9.96 5.08
N TRP A 61 -9.89 9.60 5.65
CA TRP A 61 -9.87 8.85 6.91
C TRP A 61 -9.62 9.74 8.14
N LEU A 62 -9.71 11.08 7.97
CA LEU A 62 -9.62 12.09 9.05
C LEU A 62 -8.30 12.02 9.83
N ALA A 63 -7.18 11.89 9.11
CA ALA A 63 -5.86 11.85 9.71
C ALA A 63 -5.57 13.11 10.54
N SER A 64 -4.98 12.91 11.71
CA SER A 64 -4.35 14.02 12.43
C SER A 64 -3.13 14.54 11.64
N PRO A 65 -2.83 15.83 11.69
CA PRO A 65 -1.59 16.34 11.12
C PRO A 65 -0.38 15.74 11.83
N PRO A 66 0.76 15.57 11.16
CA PRO A 66 2.01 15.20 11.81
C PRO A 66 2.39 16.21 12.91
N LYS A 67 3.01 15.74 13.99
CA LYS A 67 3.52 16.62 15.07
C LYS A 67 4.67 17.51 14.61
N GLU A 68 5.43 17.04 13.65
CA GLU A 68 6.62 17.68 13.09
C GLU A 68 6.68 17.43 11.59
N GLU A 69 7.44 18.21 10.86
CA GLU A 69 7.71 17.99 9.45
C GLU A 69 8.34 16.61 9.23
N LEU A 70 7.78 15.85 8.30
CA LEU A 70 8.28 14.52 7.98
C LEU A 70 9.52 14.61 7.08
N THR A 71 10.50 13.79 7.34
CA THR A 71 11.70 13.69 6.49
C THR A 71 11.32 13.21 5.10
N PRO A 72 11.71 13.92 4.03
CA PRO A 72 11.40 13.48 2.66
C PRO A 72 12.20 12.23 2.27
N LEU A 73 11.62 11.41 1.39
CA LEU A 73 12.30 10.28 0.73
C LEU A 73 13.01 10.75 -0.54
N THR A 74 14.17 10.17 -0.82
CA THR A 74 14.81 10.28 -2.14
C THR A 74 14.23 9.20 -3.05
N LEU A 75 13.44 9.60 -4.04
CA LEU A 75 12.76 8.70 -4.97
C LEU A 75 13.57 8.47 -6.25
N PRO A 76 13.42 7.32 -6.92
CA PRO A 76 12.64 6.15 -6.47
C PRO A 76 13.36 5.35 -5.38
N VAL A 77 12.63 4.86 -4.39
CA VAL A 77 13.19 3.93 -3.39
C VAL A 77 13.27 2.51 -3.95
N ASN A 78 14.16 1.70 -3.41
CA ASN A 78 14.48 0.37 -3.94
C ASN A 78 14.00 -0.79 -3.07
N LYS A 79 13.22 -0.53 -2.01
CA LYS A 79 12.69 -1.56 -1.11
C LYS A 79 11.20 -1.35 -0.84
N VAL A 80 10.48 -2.47 -0.81
CA VAL A 80 9.13 -2.56 -0.28
C VAL A 80 9.15 -3.47 0.94
N ILE A 81 8.63 -3.00 2.07
CA ILE A 81 8.56 -3.77 3.30
C ILE A 81 7.09 -4.04 3.60
N ILE A 82 6.74 -5.31 3.72
CA ILE A 82 5.38 -5.71 4.08
C ILE A 82 5.32 -6.02 5.57
N ALA A 83 4.41 -5.33 6.25
CA ALA A 83 4.11 -5.51 7.65
C ALA A 83 2.65 -5.92 7.86
N HIS A 84 2.29 -6.27 9.08
CA HIS A 84 0.90 -6.28 9.54
C HIS A 84 0.76 -5.36 10.76
N THR A 85 -0.45 -4.90 11.01
CA THR A 85 -0.70 -3.99 12.13
C THR A 85 -0.77 -4.70 13.48
N ALA A 86 -0.94 -6.03 13.47
CA ALA A 86 -1.16 -6.86 14.66
C ALA A 86 -2.40 -6.44 15.45
N THR A 87 -3.40 -5.91 14.78
CA THR A 87 -4.71 -5.52 15.31
C THR A 87 -5.79 -6.51 14.85
N GLU A 88 -7.05 -6.20 15.17
CA GLU A 88 -8.19 -6.78 14.47
C GLU A 88 -8.17 -6.39 12.98
N GLY A 89 -8.77 -7.24 12.15
CA GLY A 89 -8.96 -6.95 10.74
C GLY A 89 -10.21 -6.10 10.49
N CYS A 90 -10.36 -5.57 9.29
CA CYS A 90 -11.54 -4.84 8.84
C CYS A 90 -12.04 -5.37 7.50
N THR A 91 -13.35 -5.39 7.31
CA THR A 91 -14.03 -5.87 6.10
C THR A 91 -14.91 -4.81 5.45
N THR A 92 -15.00 -3.63 6.05
CA THR A 92 -15.72 -2.46 5.52
C THR A 92 -14.83 -1.23 5.58
N GLN A 93 -15.02 -0.29 4.65
CA GLN A 93 -14.24 0.95 4.63
C GLN A 93 -14.36 1.74 5.93
N SER A 94 -15.55 1.83 6.54
CA SER A 94 -15.74 2.54 7.81
C SER A 94 -14.92 1.95 8.94
N MET A 95 -14.85 0.61 9.04
CA MET A 95 -14.05 -0.06 10.06
C MET A 95 -12.55 0.13 9.78
N CYS A 96 -12.12 0.05 8.52
CA CYS A 96 -10.72 0.24 8.17
C CYS A 96 -10.28 1.70 8.40
N VAL A 97 -11.12 2.69 8.12
CA VAL A 97 -10.92 4.11 8.48
C VAL A 97 -10.73 4.26 9.98
N PHE A 98 -11.63 3.68 10.78
CA PHE A 98 -11.54 3.71 12.23
C PHE A 98 -10.22 3.12 12.74
N LEU A 99 -9.85 1.92 12.25
CA LEU A 99 -8.60 1.26 12.66
C LEU A 99 -7.37 2.05 12.22
N THR A 100 -7.37 2.64 11.02
CA THR A 100 -6.25 3.47 10.54
C THR A 100 -6.04 4.68 11.44
N GLY A 101 -7.12 5.37 11.82
CA GLY A 101 -7.06 6.49 12.77
C GLY A 101 -6.58 6.06 14.16
N HIS A 102 -7.07 4.92 14.64
CA HIS A 102 -6.63 4.36 15.93
C HIS A 102 -5.13 4.00 15.93
N ILE A 103 -4.64 3.40 14.85
CA ILE A 103 -3.22 3.08 14.68
C ILE A 103 -2.37 4.37 14.66
N GLN A 104 -2.83 5.42 13.97
CA GLN A 104 -2.13 6.70 13.99
C GLN A 104 -2.04 7.26 15.41
N GLN A 105 -3.17 7.31 16.15
CA GLN A 105 -3.19 7.78 17.52
C GLN A 105 -2.25 6.96 18.42
N PHE A 106 -2.26 5.64 18.31
CA PHE A 106 -1.36 4.77 19.05
C PHE A 106 0.12 5.07 18.76
N HIS A 107 0.48 5.31 17.50
CA HIS A 107 1.85 5.65 17.10
C HIS A 107 2.27 7.03 17.63
N MET A 108 1.35 7.98 17.65
CA MET A 108 1.64 9.35 18.06
C MET A 108 1.59 9.56 19.57
N ALA A 109 0.66 8.90 20.28
CA ALA A 109 0.41 9.12 21.71
C ALA A 109 1.12 8.13 22.64
N SER A 110 1.66 7.04 22.12
CA SER A 110 2.31 6.03 22.94
C SER A 110 3.64 6.54 23.52
N ASP A 111 3.82 6.44 24.82
CA ASP A 111 5.06 6.79 25.51
C ASP A 111 6.28 6.01 24.97
N SER A 112 6.04 4.79 24.47
CA SER A 112 7.09 3.93 23.91
C SER A 112 7.44 4.26 22.46
N LYS A 113 6.54 4.92 21.70
CA LYS A 113 6.76 5.22 20.28
C LYS A 113 6.93 6.71 20.02
N ASN A 114 5.99 7.53 20.47
CA ASN A 114 5.97 8.98 20.31
C ASN A 114 6.40 9.48 18.91
N PHE A 115 5.91 8.79 17.87
CA PHE A 115 6.23 9.16 16.49
C PHE A 115 5.53 10.47 16.09
N SER A 116 6.10 11.18 15.12
CA SER A 116 5.49 12.39 14.57
C SER A 116 4.18 12.11 13.83
N ASP A 117 3.97 10.88 13.34
CA ASP A 117 2.79 10.45 12.59
C ASP A 117 2.68 8.91 12.63
N ILE A 118 1.66 8.36 11.93
CA ILE A 118 1.55 6.94 11.65
C ILE A 118 2.89 6.41 11.08
N ALA A 119 3.30 5.21 11.50
CA ALA A 119 4.62 4.69 11.13
C ALA A 119 4.74 4.27 9.67
N TYR A 120 3.62 3.83 9.06
CA TYR A 120 3.58 3.21 7.75
C TYR A 120 3.38 4.23 6.63
N ASN A 121 3.92 3.93 5.45
CA ASN A 121 3.65 4.73 4.26
C ASN A 121 2.23 4.51 3.75
N PHE A 122 1.80 3.25 3.71
CA PHE A 122 0.44 2.85 3.34
C PHE A 122 -0.05 1.72 4.23
N LEU A 123 -1.38 1.59 4.31
CA LEU A 123 -2.03 0.42 4.89
C LEU A 123 -2.96 -0.18 3.83
N VAL A 124 -3.29 -1.47 3.95
CA VAL A 124 -4.31 -2.12 3.10
C VAL A 124 -5.34 -2.79 3.98
N GLY A 125 -6.61 -2.54 3.68
CA GLY A 125 -7.76 -3.08 4.40
C GLY A 125 -8.28 -4.37 3.79
N GLY A 126 -8.94 -5.19 4.59
CA GLY A 126 -9.50 -6.48 4.17
C GLY A 126 -10.58 -6.36 3.09
N GLU A 127 -11.18 -5.18 2.92
CA GLU A 127 -12.14 -4.85 1.87
C GLU A 127 -11.48 -4.48 0.52
N GLY A 128 -10.14 -4.39 0.49
CA GLY A 128 -9.37 -4.17 -0.72
C GLY A 128 -9.13 -2.71 -1.10
N ASN A 129 -9.16 -1.78 -0.15
CA ASN A 129 -8.67 -0.41 -0.35
C ASN A 129 -7.27 -0.26 0.26
N ALA A 130 -6.47 0.65 -0.30
CA ALA A 130 -5.29 1.18 0.35
C ALA A 130 -5.62 2.45 1.13
N TYR A 131 -4.88 2.73 2.19
CA TYR A 131 -5.01 3.91 3.04
C TYR A 131 -3.69 4.64 3.06
N GLU A 132 -3.71 5.91 2.71
CA GLU A 132 -2.51 6.74 2.71
C GLU A 132 -2.08 7.04 4.15
N GLY A 133 -0.90 6.55 4.55
CA GLY A 133 -0.26 6.90 5.80
C GLY A 133 0.66 8.10 5.62
N ARG A 134 1.98 7.88 5.59
CA ARG A 134 2.96 8.93 5.23
C ARG A 134 3.10 9.15 3.73
N GLY A 135 2.44 8.35 2.90
CA GLY A 135 2.47 8.44 1.46
C GLY A 135 3.81 8.05 0.84
N TRP A 136 3.99 8.45 -0.42
CA TRP A 136 5.17 8.13 -1.22
C TRP A 136 6.38 9.01 -0.93
N GLU A 137 6.15 10.26 -0.51
CA GLU A 137 7.18 11.31 -0.45
C GLU A 137 7.90 11.37 0.90
N SER A 138 7.34 10.72 1.94
CA SER A 138 7.85 10.87 3.31
C SER A 138 8.41 9.56 3.86
N GLN A 139 9.53 9.66 4.55
CA GLN A 139 10.17 8.57 5.24
C GLN A 139 9.23 7.99 6.32
N GLY A 140 9.05 6.66 6.31
CA GLY A 140 8.33 5.94 7.36
C GLY A 140 9.06 5.91 8.70
N ALA A 141 8.40 5.31 9.72
CA ALA A 141 9.00 5.04 11.03
C ALA A 141 8.73 3.57 11.43
N HIS A 142 8.83 2.65 10.49
CA HIS A 142 8.43 1.26 10.64
C HIS A 142 9.59 0.30 10.92
N THR A 143 10.78 0.57 10.35
CA THR A 143 11.93 -0.35 10.43
C THR A 143 13.22 0.46 10.56
N LYS A 144 13.77 0.51 11.77
CA LYS A 144 15.02 1.26 12.04
C LYS A 144 16.12 0.81 11.08
N GLY A 145 16.86 1.75 10.51
CA GLY A 145 17.94 1.49 9.55
C GLY A 145 17.48 1.30 8.09
N PHE A 146 16.16 1.11 7.82
CA PHE A 146 15.62 0.87 6.48
C PHE A 146 14.60 1.91 6.01
N ASN A 147 14.17 2.81 6.90
CA ASN A 147 13.10 3.76 6.59
C ASN A 147 13.43 4.72 5.44
N ARG A 148 14.71 5.07 5.24
CA ARG A 148 15.17 6.08 4.29
C ARG A 148 15.11 5.68 2.82
N ASP A 149 15.08 4.37 2.53
CA ASP A 149 15.16 3.82 1.18
C ASP A 149 14.09 2.76 0.91
N SER A 150 12.96 2.85 1.65
CA SER A 150 11.86 1.91 1.55
C SER A 150 10.49 2.56 1.68
N ILE A 151 9.50 1.87 1.12
CA ILE A 151 8.07 2.07 1.39
C ILE A 151 7.56 0.88 2.20
N CYS A 152 6.85 1.15 3.29
CA CYS A 152 6.16 0.12 4.06
C CYS A 152 4.68 0.10 3.74
N ILE A 153 4.17 -1.10 3.43
CA ILE A 153 2.74 -1.39 3.28
C ILE A 153 2.33 -2.32 4.42
N ALA A 154 1.46 -1.85 5.31
CA ALA A 154 0.98 -2.61 6.45
C ALA A 154 -0.41 -3.18 6.19
N PHE A 155 -0.56 -4.48 6.31
CA PHE A 155 -1.84 -5.17 6.23
C PHE A 155 -2.61 -4.97 7.55
N ILE A 156 -3.80 -4.38 7.49
CA ILE A 156 -4.66 -4.18 8.68
C ILE A 156 -5.17 -5.55 9.13
N GLY A 157 -4.72 -6.00 10.30
CA GLY A 157 -5.05 -7.31 10.85
C GLY A 157 -3.85 -8.03 11.46
N THR A 158 -4.09 -9.29 11.87
CA THR A 158 -3.09 -10.22 12.42
C THR A 158 -3.04 -11.49 11.58
N PHE A 159 -1.91 -11.73 10.90
CA PHE A 159 -1.78 -12.81 9.92
C PHE A 159 -0.75 -13.88 10.33
N SER A 160 -0.74 -14.24 11.62
CA SER A 160 0.10 -15.32 12.14
C SER A 160 -0.41 -16.71 11.75
N SER A 161 -1.74 -16.91 11.75
CA SER A 161 -2.40 -18.19 11.43
C SER A 161 -3.49 -18.07 10.35
N VAL A 162 -4.01 -16.86 10.11
CA VAL A 162 -5.06 -16.59 9.12
C VAL A 162 -4.46 -15.82 7.95
N GLU A 163 -4.83 -16.17 6.74
CA GLU A 163 -4.40 -15.46 5.53
C GLU A 163 -5.20 -14.16 5.32
N PRO A 164 -4.61 -13.13 4.72
CA PRO A 164 -5.34 -11.95 4.27
C PRO A 164 -6.41 -12.31 3.23
N SER A 165 -7.41 -11.45 3.08
CA SER A 165 -8.39 -11.58 1.99
C SER A 165 -7.71 -11.45 0.61
N LYS A 166 -8.29 -12.08 -0.42
CA LYS A 166 -7.81 -11.90 -1.80
C LYS A 166 -7.84 -10.42 -2.23
N ALA A 167 -8.85 -9.68 -1.80
CA ALA A 167 -8.99 -8.26 -2.08
C ALA A 167 -7.85 -7.44 -1.44
N GLN A 168 -7.45 -7.77 -0.21
CA GLN A 168 -6.35 -7.12 0.49
C GLN A 168 -4.99 -7.40 -0.17
N LEU A 169 -4.77 -8.65 -0.59
CA LEU A 169 -3.56 -9.04 -1.34
C LEU A 169 -3.49 -8.31 -2.68
N SER A 170 -4.60 -8.27 -3.42
CA SER A 170 -4.69 -7.58 -4.70
C SER A 170 -4.43 -6.07 -4.55
N ALA A 171 -5.01 -5.43 -3.51
CA ALA A 171 -4.77 -4.00 -3.25
C ALA A 171 -3.29 -3.69 -3.03
N ALA A 172 -2.58 -4.52 -2.26
CA ALA A 172 -1.15 -4.33 -2.01
C ALA A 172 -0.33 -4.50 -3.31
N GLN A 173 -0.65 -5.48 -4.15
CA GLN A 173 0.04 -5.70 -5.42
C GLN A 173 -0.21 -4.55 -6.40
N GLN A 174 -1.46 -4.08 -6.52
CA GLN A 174 -1.81 -2.92 -7.36
C GLN A 174 -1.13 -1.64 -6.87
N LEU A 175 -1.02 -1.44 -5.54
CA LEU A 175 -0.32 -0.29 -4.97
C LEU A 175 1.17 -0.31 -5.31
N ILE A 176 1.81 -1.48 -5.24
CA ILE A 176 3.22 -1.65 -5.63
C ILE A 176 3.39 -1.36 -7.13
N ALA A 177 2.51 -1.90 -7.97
CA ALA A 177 2.55 -1.66 -9.42
C ALA A 177 2.42 -0.16 -9.75
N LEU A 178 1.47 0.53 -9.11
CA LEU A 178 1.30 1.99 -9.22
C LEU A 178 2.58 2.73 -8.80
N GLY A 179 3.22 2.32 -7.69
CA GLY A 179 4.46 2.92 -7.22
C GLY A 179 5.60 2.79 -8.23
N VAL A 180 5.69 1.68 -8.97
CA VAL A 180 6.65 1.49 -10.05
C VAL A 180 6.29 2.36 -11.26
N GLU A 181 5.02 2.40 -11.66
CA GLU A 181 4.52 3.22 -12.78
C GLU A 181 4.79 4.71 -12.55
N GLU A 182 4.53 5.21 -11.33
CA GLU A 182 4.76 6.60 -10.95
C GLU A 182 6.22 6.93 -10.59
N ASN A 183 7.16 6.00 -10.80
CA ASN A 183 8.57 6.18 -10.44
C ASN A 183 8.81 6.53 -8.97
N LYS A 184 7.94 6.03 -8.07
CA LYS A 184 8.11 6.08 -6.61
C LYS A 184 8.92 4.89 -6.10
N LEU A 185 8.79 3.75 -6.79
CA LEU A 185 9.56 2.53 -6.60
C LEU A 185 10.45 2.26 -7.81
N ALA A 186 11.68 1.86 -7.57
CA ALA A 186 12.57 1.42 -8.64
C ALA A 186 12.02 0.15 -9.31
N LYS A 187 12.15 0.02 -10.63
CA LYS A 187 11.68 -1.17 -11.37
C LYS A 187 12.26 -2.48 -10.85
N ASN A 188 13.47 -2.45 -10.30
CA ASN A 188 14.17 -3.58 -9.70
C ASN A 188 14.11 -3.55 -8.17
N TYR A 189 13.04 -3.00 -7.59
CA TYR A 189 12.85 -2.99 -6.14
C TYR A 189 12.96 -4.40 -5.54
N ARG A 190 13.27 -4.48 -4.25
CA ARG A 190 13.31 -5.73 -3.49
C ARG A 190 12.17 -5.74 -2.48
N LEU A 191 11.45 -6.86 -2.42
CA LEU A 191 10.34 -7.07 -1.50
C LEU A 191 10.81 -7.84 -0.27
N TYR A 192 10.48 -7.34 0.91
CA TYR A 192 10.81 -7.97 2.19
C TYR A 192 9.57 -8.09 3.07
N GLY A 193 9.48 -9.17 3.84
CA GLY A 193 8.62 -9.19 5.02
C GLY A 193 9.35 -8.52 6.19
N HIS A 194 8.65 -7.76 7.00
CA HIS A 194 9.20 -6.96 8.09
C HIS A 194 10.13 -7.76 9.02
N ARG A 195 9.81 -9.01 9.32
CA ARG A 195 10.60 -9.93 10.16
C ARG A 195 12.01 -10.24 9.63
N GLN A 196 12.28 -9.99 8.36
CA GLN A 196 13.63 -10.16 7.80
C GLN A 196 14.57 -9.03 8.18
N LEU A 197 14.02 -7.87 8.57
CA LEU A 197 14.73 -6.61 8.77
C LEU A 197 14.71 -6.14 10.23
N ALA A 198 13.82 -6.72 11.05
CA ALA A 198 13.65 -6.37 12.45
C ALA A 198 13.15 -7.60 13.24
N PRO A 199 13.43 -7.71 14.54
CA PRO A 199 13.07 -8.86 15.38
C PRO A 199 11.58 -8.86 15.76
N PHE A 200 10.69 -8.81 14.78
CA PHE A 200 9.24 -8.84 14.95
C PHE A 200 8.61 -10.06 14.29
N GLU A 201 7.44 -10.48 14.75
CA GLU A 201 6.64 -11.50 14.06
C GLU A 201 5.98 -11.00 12.78
N SER A 202 5.86 -9.67 12.63
CA SER A 202 5.30 -9.04 11.44
C SER A 202 6.03 -9.47 10.17
N PRO A 203 5.31 -9.81 9.10
CA PRO A 203 3.88 -9.63 8.85
C PRO A 203 2.99 -10.81 9.31
N GLY A 204 3.49 -11.68 10.15
CA GLY A 204 2.84 -12.93 10.53
C GLY A 204 3.16 -14.07 9.57
N ARG A 205 3.13 -15.31 10.08
CA ARG A 205 3.60 -16.50 9.35
C ARG A 205 2.77 -16.82 8.11
N ALA A 206 1.44 -16.63 8.18
CA ALA A 206 0.56 -16.94 7.05
C ALA A 206 0.80 -15.97 5.88
N LEU A 207 0.81 -14.65 6.13
CA LEU A 207 1.12 -13.66 5.10
C LEU A 207 2.56 -13.83 4.59
N TYR A 208 3.53 -14.07 5.47
CA TYR A 208 4.93 -14.26 5.08
C TYR A 208 5.12 -15.37 4.05
N LYS A 209 4.43 -16.52 4.18
CA LYS A 209 4.46 -17.62 3.21
C LYS A 209 3.91 -17.22 1.84
N ILE A 210 2.91 -16.33 1.81
CA ILE A 210 2.35 -15.80 0.55
C ILE A 210 3.37 -14.89 -0.13
N LEU A 211 3.98 -13.97 0.62
CA LEU A 211 4.95 -13.00 0.11
C LEU A 211 6.17 -13.66 -0.54
N GLN A 212 6.60 -14.83 -0.04
CA GLN A 212 7.72 -15.60 -0.61
C GLN A 212 7.50 -16.00 -2.07
N LYS A 213 6.25 -15.98 -2.54
CA LYS A 213 5.86 -16.29 -3.92
C LYS A 213 5.67 -15.05 -4.80
N TRP A 214 5.77 -13.85 -4.22
CA TRP A 214 5.56 -12.62 -4.95
C TRP A 214 6.81 -12.24 -5.77
N PRO A 215 6.62 -11.53 -6.90
CA PRO A 215 7.73 -10.96 -7.66
C PRO A 215 8.64 -10.11 -6.75
N HIS A 216 9.91 -10.05 -7.09
CA HIS A 216 10.92 -9.25 -6.38
C HIS A 216 11.18 -9.67 -4.91
N TRP A 217 10.62 -10.81 -4.46
CA TRP A 217 10.93 -11.33 -3.14
C TRP A 217 12.43 -11.49 -2.95
N ALA A 218 12.96 -10.99 -1.85
CA ALA A 218 14.37 -11.06 -1.49
C ALA A 218 14.57 -12.02 -0.30
N ASN A 219 15.30 -13.11 -0.50
CA ASN A 219 15.60 -14.08 0.55
C ASN A 219 16.65 -13.55 1.54
N GLU A 220 17.56 -12.70 1.08
CA GLU A 220 18.69 -12.19 1.85
C GLU A 220 18.79 -10.67 1.75
N LEU A 221 19.32 -10.06 2.80
CA LEU A 221 19.73 -8.66 2.75
C LEU A 221 20.88 -8.52 1.75
N SER A 222 20.79 -7.53 0.86
CA SER A 222 21.95 -7.16 0.04
C SER A 222 23.06 -6.69 0.95
N ASN A 223 24.29 -7.15 0.71
CA ASN A 223 25.49 -6.78 1.48
C ASN A 223 25.81 -5.26 1.51
N ASN A 224 25.03 -4.45 0.80
CA ASN A 224 25.10 -2.99 0.76
C ASN A 224 24.10 -2.35 1.75
N HIS A 225 23.80 -3.01 2.86
CA HIS A 225 23.02 -2.38 3.92
C HIS A 225 23.84 -1.23 4.54
N TRP A 226 23.35 -0.01 4.39
CA TRP A 226 23.93 1.15 5.05
C TRP A 226 23.60 1.06 6.55
N SER A 227 24.64 0.86 7.38
CA SER A 227 24.51 0.98 8.84
C SER A 227 24.44 2.46 9.18
N ASP A 228 23.40 2.87 9.92
CA ASP A 228 23.29 4.24 10.44
C ASP A 228 24.56 4.58 11.24
N PRO A 229 25.17 5.77 11.02
CA PRO A 229 26.30 6.20 11.83
C PRO A 229 26.02 6.19 13.34
N GLU A 230 24.75 6.33 13.74
CA GLU A 230 24.33 6.25 15.14
C GLU A 230 24.39 4.84 15.74
N ASP A 231 24.23 3.79 14.93
CA ASP A 231 24.33 2.39 15.41
C ASP A 231 25.78 1.97 15.72
N GLN A 232 26.79 2.67 15.17
CA GLN A 232 28.20 2.39 15.48
C GLN A 232 28.63 2.94 16.85
N ASN A 233 27.87 3.86 17.45
CA ASN A 233 28.21 4.47 18.73
C ASN A 233 27.64 3.70 19.94
N SER A 234 26.63 2.83 19.75
CA SER A 234 26.00 2.08 20.86
C SER A 234 26.77 0.84 21.29
N THR A 235 27.77 0.40 20.53
CA THR A 235 28.60 -0.79 20.83
C THR A 235 29.92 -0.44 21.56
N ARG A 236 30.10 0.82 21.97
CA ARG A 236 31.32 1.28 22.68
C ARG A 236 31.08 1.78 24.12
N GLN A 237 30.01 1.26 24.77
CA GLN A 237 29.86 1.46 26.23
C GLN A 237 29.78 0.14 26.95
#